data_5e5df01f5b1a3eb63cb66fb51e06faba
#
_entry.id   5e5df01f5b1a3eb63cb66fb51e06faba
#
_cell.length_a   1.000
_cell.length_b   1.000
_cell.length_c   1.000
_cell.angle_alpha   90.00
_cell.angle_beta   90.00
_cell.angle_gamma   90.00
#
_symmetry.space_group_name_H-M   'P 1'
#
loop_
_entity.id
_entity.type
_entity.pdbx_description
1 polymer ?
#
loop_
_entity_poly.entity_id
_entity_poly.type
_entity_poly.pdbx_seq_one_letter_code
_entity_poly.pdbx_strand_id
1 'polypeptide(L)'
;METKTGLLNVPIELMIAALVAFCLVAPGLSLAQAPFYQGKTITIIQGRDPGGTGDMRVRAMLPFLQKYIPGNPSIVNEFMPGGGSRKAANHVFKSTRPDGLTIGNLGLGMISSALLGEAGVLYDVDKFFYLGSPFSSHHAVFVSRKDAGLSSIEKLRDASGIRIGGQSVGFSTYIEGRLFAYILGLKEPKFVTGYGGAELDPALMRGEIDARATSADTVLQRNPEWLEKKLVDFHAMIEVPKGEKHSHFAHLPELESFAKTEKDRKLMTLQRAFRVAGQPFVLPPGTPKDRVEIIQEAFRKTYKDPEFHKEYKKFTADDPTPLMPETHEKTIREIPRDPEVSELFKKIMGADPLPPR
;
A
#
# COMPACT_ATOMS: atom_id res chain seq x y z
N MET A 1 48.51 -4.94 80.31
CA MET A 1 48.02 -5.74 79.16
C MET A 1 47.93 -4.82 77.97
N GLU A 2 49.03 -4.72 77.19
CA GLU A 2 49.07 -3.83 75.99
C GLU A 2 48.63 -4.64 74.76
N THR A 3 47.63 -4.21 74.18
CA THR A 3 47.18 -4.74 72.87
C THR A 3 47.90 -3.97 71.74
N LYS A 4 48.88 -4.62 71.14
CA LYS A 4 49.52 -4.12 69.87
C LYS A 4 48.60 -4.30 68.70
N THR A 5 48.04 -3.24 68.19
CA THR A 5 47.43 -3.18 66.90
C THR A 5 48.51 -3.11 65.82
N GLY A 6 48.76 -4.26 65.17
CA GLY A 6 49.64 -4.30 63.98
C GLY A 6 48.95 -3.73 62.75
N LEU A 7 49.32 -2.52 62.37
CA LEU A 7 49.02 -1.96 61.07
C LEU A 7 49.81 -2.73 59.99
N LEU A 8 49.15 -3.45 59.10
CA LEU A 8 49.75 -4.07 57.93
C LEU A 8 50.16 -2.93 56.95
N ASN A 9 51.48 -2.67 56.91
CA ASN A 9 52.07 -1.78 55.89
C ASN A 9 52.00 -2.47 54.53
N VAL A 10 50.97 -2.21 53.77
CA VAL A 10 50.88 -2.66 52.37
C VAL A 10 51.79 -1.71 51.54
N PRO A 11 52.79 -2.22 50.80
CA PRO A 11 53.66 -1.39 50.01
C PRO A 11 52.90 -0.63 48.95
N ILE A 12 53.18 0.65 48.75
CA ILE A 12 52.51 1.57 47.81
C ILE A 12 52.53 1.00 46.41
N GLU A 13 53.58 0.28 46.04
CA GLU A 13 53.68 -0.42 44.73
C GLU A 13 52.56 -1.46 44.51
N LEU A 14 52.15 -2.20 45.54
CA LEU A 14 51.06 -3.16 45.49
C LEU A 14 49.68 -2.47 45.35
N MET A 15 49.50 -1.32 45.99
CA MET A 15 48.30 -0.50 45.86
C MET A 15 48.17 0.11 44.45
N ILE A 16 49.29 0.58 43.89
CA ILE A 16 49.32 1.11 42.51
C ILE A 16 49.07 0.00 41.50
N ALA A 17 49.67 -1.19 41.69
CA ALA A 17 49.41 -2.34 40.82
C ALA A 17 47.94 -2.81 40.88
N ALA A 18 47.33 -2.82 42.08
CA ALA A 18 45.92 -3.16 42.25
C ALA A 18 44.99 -2.12 41.62
N LEU A 19 45.32 -0.82 41.70
CA LEU A 19 44.56 0.27 41.09
C LEU A 19 44.61 0.19 39.55
N VAL A 20 45.80 -0.07 38.99
CA VAL A 20 46.01 -0.24 37.55
C VAL A 20 45.28 -1.49 37.05
N ALA A 21 45.33 -2.63 37.79
CA ALA A 21 44.60 -3.85 37.46
C ALA A 21 43.09 -3.64 37.52
N PHE A 22 42.59 -2.85 38.48
CA PHE A 22 41.18 -2.49 38.59
C PHE A 22 40.69 -1.61 37.41
N CYS A 23 41.49 -0.68 36.94
CA CYS A 23 41.21 0.14 35.76
C CYS A 23 41.25 -0.66 34.45
N LEU A 24 42.03 -1.74 34.38
CA LEU A 24 42.11 -2.62 33.19
C LEU A 24 41.00 -3.66 33.13
N VAL A 25 40.35 -3.98 34.27
CA VAL A 25 39.26 -4.97 34.37
C VAL A 25 37.88 -4.28 34.46
N ALA A 26 37.84 -2.96 34.62
CA ALA A 26 36.55 -2.25 34.58
C ALA A 26 35.92 -2.53 33.21
N PRO A 27 34.76 -3.25 33.14
CA PRO A 27 34.06 -3.39 31.88
C PRO A 27 33.75 -1.99 31.40
N GLY A 28 34.29 -1.60 30.24
CA GLY A 28 34.00 -0.31 29.65
C GLY A 28 32.49 -0.11 29.67
N LEU A 29 32.03 0.90 30.41
CA LEU A 29 30.65 1.34 30.32
C LEU A 29 30.44 1.73 28.87
N SER A 30 30.00 0.75 28.07
CA SER A 30 29.48 1.00 26.72
C SER A 30 28.29 1.92 26.95
N LEU A 31 28.50 3.22 26.85
CA LEU A 31 27.39 4.18 26.77
C LEU A 31 26.57 3.72 25.55
N ALA A 32 25.47 3.02 25.80
CA ALA A 32 24.56 2.62 24.75
C ALA A 32 24.18 3.89 24.00
N GLN A 33 24.69 4.03 22.79
CA GLN A 33 24.40 5.19 21.95
C GLN A 33 22.89 5.28 21.81
N ALA A 34 22.32 6.47 22.09
CA ALA A 34 20.89 6.69 22.00
C ALA A 34 20.39 6.24 20.60
N PRO A 35 19.24 5.57 20.52
CA PRO A 35 18.69 5.12 19.24
C PRO A 35 18.61 6.28 18.24
N PHE A 36 19.03 6.05 17.00
CA PHE A 36 19.04 7.07 15.95
C PHE A 36 17.73 7.84 15.84
N TYR A 37 16.60 7.15 15.99
CA TYR A 37 15.26 7.73 15.84
C TYR A 37 14.75 8.47 17.08
N GLN A 38 15.45 8.45 18.20
CA GLN A 38 15.03 9.17 19.41
C GLN A 38 14.97 10.67 19.15
N GLY A 39 13.82 11.27 19.44
CA GLY A 39 13.56 12.70 19.22
C GLY A 39 13.47 13.10 17.74
N LYS A 40 13.39 12.14 16.81
CA LYS A 40 13.21 12.38 15.38
C LYS A 40 11.74 12.30 14.98
N THR A 41 11.44 12.87 13.81
CA THR A 41 10.16 12.72 13.14
C THR A 41 10.37 11.94 11.85
N ILE A 42 9.56 10.91 11.63
CA ILE A 42 9.48 10.18 10.37
C ILE A 42 8.27 10.74 9.59
N THR A 43 8.48 11.08 8.33
CA THR A 43 7.42 11.50 7.42
C THR A 43 7.02 10.34 6.52
N ILE A 44 5.73 9.99 6.50
CA ILE A 44 5.17 9.06 5.52
C ILE A 44 4.51 9.86 4.41
N ILE A 45 5.09 9.82 3.20
CA ILE A 45 4.53 10.46 2.00
C ILE A 45 3.57 9.48 1.35
N GLN A 46 2.28 9.80 1.39
CA GLN A 46 1.24 9.03 0.75
C GLN A 46 0.94 9.54 -0.67
N GLY A 47 1.07 8.67 -1.68
CA GLY A 47 0.80 8.99 -3.09
C GLY A 47 -0.69 9.08 -3.43
N ARG A 48 -1.52 9.65 -2.56
CA ARG A 48 -2.99 9.73 -2.67
C ARG A 48 -3.54 10.92 -1.89
N ASP A 49 -4.84 11.17 -2.07
CA ASP A 49 -5.58 12.13 -1.24
C ASP A 49 -5.87 11.57 0.16
N PRO A 50 -6.03 12.43 1.19
CA PRO A 50 -6.41 12.00 2.53
C PRO A 50 -7.85 11.45 2.59
N GLY A 51 -8.16 10.73 3.67
CA GLY A 51 -9.53 10.30 4.05
C GLY A 51 -10.07 9.08 3.30
N GLY A 52 -9.37 8.56 2.28
CA GLY A 52 -9.76 7.30 1.63
C GLY A 52 -9.29 6.07 2.40
N THR A 53 -9.80 4.88 2.06
CA THR A 53 -9.44 3.60 2.72
C THR A 53 -7.92 3.36 2.73
N GLY A 54 -7.20 3.78 1.69
CA GLY A 54 -5.73 3.69 1.68
C GLY A 54 -5.04 4.52 2.76
N ASP A 55 -5.55 5.70 3.09
CA ASP A 55 -5.07 6.53 4.20
C ASP A 55 -5.43 5.87 5.55
N MET A 56 -6.63 5.32 5.68
CA MET A 56 -7.04 4.61 6.89
C MET A 56 -6.14 3.43 7.22
N ARG A 57 -5.72 2.66 6.21
CA ARG A 57 -4.74 1.57 6.37
C ARG A 57 -3.40 2.05 6.93
N VAL A 58 -2.91 3.19 6.44
CA VAL A 58 -1.68 3.81 6.97
C VAL A 58 -1.88 4.24 8.43
N ARG A 59 -2.97 4.94 8.73
CA ARG A 59 -3.29 5.41 10.08
C ARG A 59 -3.36 4.28 11.10
N ALA A 60 -3.92 3.13 10.73
CA ALA A 60 -3.98 1.95 11.59
C ALA A 60 -2.58 1.42 11.97
N MET A 61 -1.56 1.66 11.14
CA MET A 61 -0.19 1.21 11.38
C MET A 61 0.63 2.16 12.27
N LEU A 62 0.32 3.46 12.28
CA LEU A 62 1.19 4.47 12.91
C LEU A 62 1.56 4.18 14.36
N PRO A 63 0.61 3.83 15.27
CA PRO A 63 0.93 3.56 16.68
C PRO A 63 1.89 2.39 16.84
N PHE A 64 1.76 1.37 16.00
CA PHE A 64 2.58 0.17 16.04
C PHE A 64 3.98 0.41 15.47
N LEU A 65 4.09 1.14 14.36
CA LEU A 65 5.38 1.55 13.82
C LEU A 65 6.13 2.40 14.84
N GLN A 66 5.47 3.39 15.45
CA GLN A 66 6.07 4.20 16.52
C GLN A 66 6.56 3.32 17.68
N LYS A 67 5.76 2.36 18.14
CA LYS A 67 6.08 1.41 19.22
C LYS A 67 7.33 0.57 18.91
N TYR A 68 7.47 0.12 17.66
CA TYR A 68 8.50 -0.85 17.29
C TYR A 68 9.78 -0.22 16.72
N ILE A 69 9.78 1.06 16.38
CA ILE A 69 11.00 1.76 15.97
C ILE A 69 11.77 2.20 17.23
N PRO A 70 13.03 1.74 17.45
CA PRO A 70 13.84 2.15 18.60
C PRO A 70 13.97 3.67 18.70
N GLY A 71 13.69 4.21 19.88
CA GLY A 71 13.66 5.66 20.09
C GLY A 71 12.28 6.30 19.97
N ASN A 72 11.26 5.51 19.59
CA ASN A 72 9.85 5.92 19.58
C ASN A 72 9.60 7.28 18.88
N PRO A 73 10.01 7.43 17.60
CA PRO A 73 9.92 8.69 16.87
C PRO A 73 8.47 9.15 16.68
N SER A 74 8.27 10.45 16.52
CA SER A 74 7.00 10.95 15.98
C SER A 74 6.84 10.52 14.52
N ILE A 75 5.61 10.18 14.10
CA ILE A 75 5.31 9.81 12.71
C ILE A 75 4.21 10.74 12.20
N VAL A 76 4.46 11.40 11.06
CA VAL A 76 3.52 12.31 10.41
C VAL A 76 3.21 11.84 9.00
N ASN A 77 1.99 12.13 8.52
CA ASN A 77 1.57 11.85 7.16
C ASN A 77 1.59 13.13 6.32
N GLU A 78 2.16 13.03 5.13
CA GLU A 78 2.05 14.02 4.06
C GLU A 78 1.36 13.37 2.84
N PHE A 79 0.60 14.18 2.09
CA PHE A 79 -0.16 13.69 0.94
C PHE A 79 0.35 14.34 -0.34
N MET A 80 0.67 13.50 -1.33
CA MET A 80 1.18 13.93 -2.62
C MET A 80 0.45 13.18 -3.76
N PRO A 81 -0.83 13.49 -4.00
CA PRO A 81 -1.61 12.85 -5.05
C PRO A 81 -1.09 13.23 -6.45
N GLY A 82 -1.45 12.41 -7.44
CA GLY A 82 -1.23 12.66 -8.86
C GLY A 82 -0.51 11.54 -9.60
N GLY A 83 -0.95 11.31 -10.85
CA GLY A 83 -0.37 10.34 -11.78
C GLY A 83 -0.34 8.91 -11.24
N GLY A 84 -1.37 8.44 -10.54
CA GLY A 84 -1.39 7.10 -9.96
C GLY A 84 -0.28 6.84 -8.94
N SER A 85 0.10 7.84 -8.14
CA SER A 85 1.26 7.88 -7.22
C SER A 85 2.62 8.14 -7.88
N ARG A 86 2.70 8.33 -9.20
CA ARG A 86 3.97 8.62 -9.90
C ARG A 86 4.65 9.88 -9.36
N LYS A 87 3.88 10.95 -9.05
CA LYS A 87 4.41 12.18 -8.45
C LYS A 87 5.13 11.90 -7.13
N ALA A 88 4.48 11.17 -6.22
CA ALA A 88 5.05 10.81 -4.94
C ALA A 88 6.26 9.87 -5.09
N ALA A 89 6.18 8.88 -5.99
CA ALA A 89 7.28 7.97 -6.27
C ALA A 89 8.52 8.69 -6.80
N ASN A 90 8.35 9.61 -7.77
CA ASN A 90 9.42 10.47 -8.27
C ASN A 90 10.05 11.29 -7.13
N HIS A 91 9.22 11.88 -6.28
CA HIS A 91 9.69 12.70 -5.16
C HIS A 91 10.49 11.87 -4.16
N VAL A 92 9.96 10.73 -3.71
CA VAL A 92 10.65 9.84 -2.77
C VAL A 92 11.97 9.34 -3.35
N PHE A 93 12.01 9.04 -4.65
CA PHE A 93 13.20 8.49 -5.30
C PHE A 93 14.30 9.54 -5.54
N LYS A 94 13.92 10.76 -5.96
CA LYS A 94 14.86 11.78 -6.45
C LYS A 94 15.12 12.92 -5.48
N SER A 95 14.13 13.26 -4.65
CA SER A 95 14.14 14.54 -3.92
C SER A 95 14.25 14.38 -2.41
N THR A 96 13.99 13.19 -1.85
CA THR A 96 14.13 12.96 -0.42
C THR A 96 15.57 12.61 -0.06
N ARG A 97 16.00 13.00 1.15
CA ARG A 97 17.27 12.56 1.69
C ARG A 97 17.19 11.08 2.07
N PRO A 98 18.17 10.25 1.69
CA PRO A 98 18.17 8.84 2.05
C PRO A 98 18.68 8.61 3.48
N ASP A 99 18.10 9.31 4.44
CA ASP A 99 18.52 9.27 5.84
C ASP A 99 17.66 8.36 6.73
N GLY A 100 16.65 7.70 6.15
CA GLY A 100 15.73 6.83 6.85
C GLY A 100 14.59 7.56 7.57
N LEU A 101 14.44 8.88 7.40
CA LEU A 101 13.36 9.67 8.00
C LEU A 101 12.17 9.90 7.07
N THR A 102 12.25 9.48 5.82
CA THR A 102 11.14 9.57 4.86
C THR A 102 10.79 8.19 4.33
N ILE A 103 9.52 7.83 4.47
CA ILE A 103 8.94 6.59 3.96
C ILE A 103 7.90 6.97 2.90
N GLY A 104 7.95 6.34 1.72
CA GLY A 104 6.88 6.44 0.73
C GLY A 104 5.82 5.37 1.00
N ASN A 105 4.52 5.73 1.01
CA ASN A 105 3.42 4.80 0.84
C ASN A 105 2.76 5.06 -0.50
N LEU A 106 3.05 4.21 -1.47
CA LEU A 106 2.78 4.45 -2.88
C LEU A 106 1.66 3.56 -3.40
N GLY A 107 0.92 4.04 -4.38
CA GLY A 107 -0.17 3.27 -4.97
C GLY A 107 0.29 2.33 -6.09
N LEU A 108 -0.62 1.45 -6.50
CA LEU A 108 -0.43 0.48 -7.59
C LEU A 108 0.16 1.10 -8.88
N GLY A 109 -0.30 2.29 -9.25
CA GLY A 109 0.14 2.96 -10.46
C GLY A 109 1.63 3.25 -10.52
N MET A 110 2.31 3.35 -9.38
CA MET A 110 3.76 3.50 -9.34
C MET A 110 4.47 2.27 -9.95
N ILE A 111 4.04 1.07 -9.61
CA ILE A 111 4.65 -0.16 -10.12
C ILE A 111 4.31 -0.35 -11.60
N SER A 112 3.02 -0.26 -11.95
CA SER A 112 2.58 -0.45 -13.32
C SER A 112 3.18 0.59 -14.28
N SER A 113 3.21 1.88 -13.93
CA SER A 113 3.81 2.92 -14.76
C SER A 113 5.30 2.66 -15.05
N ALA A 114 6.06 2.20 -14.06
CA ALA A 114 7.47 1.88 -14.25
C ALA A 114 7.69 0.66 -15.15
N LEU A 115 6.99 -0.44 -14.86
CA LEU A 115 7.15 -1.69 -15.62
C LEU A 115 6.62 -1.59 -17.06
N LEU A 116 5.65 -0.72 -17.30
CA LEU A 116 5.10 -0.44 -18.63
C LEU A 116 5.85 0.69 -19.38
N GLY A 117 6.88 1.27 -18.79
CA GLY A 117 7.71 2.29 -19.44
C GLY A 117 6.96 3.60 -19.72
N GLU A 118 6.08 4.04 -18.82
CA GLU A 118 5.34 5.27 -19.00
C GLU A 118 6.23 6.52 -18.91
N ALA A 119 5.90 7.51 -19.76
CA ALA A 119 6.57 8.81 -19.73
C ALA A 119 6.42 9.50 -18.36
N GLY A 120 7.50 10.18 -17.92
CA GLY A 120 7.52 10.90 -16.66
C GLY A 120 7.78 10.03 -15.42
N VAL A 121 8.09 8.74 -15.58
CA VAL A 121 8.66 7.89 -14.54
C VAL A 121 10.14 8.24 -14.39
N LEU A 122 10.53 8.71 -13.21
CA LEU A 122 11.91 9.11 -12.87
C LEU A 122 12.53 8.24 -11.78
N TYR A 123 11.90 7.12 -11.45
CA TYR A 123 12.33 6.15 -10.46
C TYR A 123 12.52 4.78 -11.09
N ASP A 124 13.23 3.95 -10.38
CA ASP A 124 13.47 2.55 -10.70
C ASP A 124 12.89 1.70 -9.55
N VAL A 125 11.89 0.88 -9.85
CA VAL A 125 11.22 0.04 -8.85
C VAL A 125 12.16 -0.97 -8.19
N ASP A 126 13.22 -1.39 -8.88
CA ASP A 126 14.18 -2.36 -8.36
C ASP A 126 15.20 -1.73 -7.40
N LYS A 127 15.21 -0.40 -7.24
CA LYS A 127 16.17 0.32 -6.38
C LYS A 127 15.59 0.84 -5.06
N PHE A 128 14.29 0.76 -4.85
CA PHE A 128 13.70 1.05 -3.56
C PHE A 128 14.00 -0.06 -2.55
N PHE A 129 14.08 0.32 -1.28
CA PHE A 129 14.01 -0.67 -0.19
C PHE A 129 12.55 -0.86 0.21
N TYR A 130 12.03 -2.04 -0.02
CA TYR A 130 10.65 -2.38 0.29
C TYR A 130 10.47 -2.71 1.78
N LEU A 131 9.43 -2.17 2.38
CA LEU A 131 9.05 -2.37 3.78
C LEU A 131 7.81 -3.27 3.92
N GLY A 132 7.29 -3.74 2.80
CA GLY A 132 6.09 -4.55 2.74
C GLY A 132 4.81 -3.75 2.52
N SER A 133 3.68 -4.43 2.70
CA SER A 133 2.32 -3.87 2.61
C SER A 133 1.45 -4.52 3.69
N PRO A 134 0.46 -3.82 4.28
CA PRO A 134 -0.46 -4.42 5.24
C PRO A 134 -1.47 -5.37 4.60
N PHE A 135 -1.57 -5.41 3.27
CA PHE A 135 -2.51 -6.28 2.56
C PHE A 135 -1.95 -6.72 1.21
N SER A 136 -2.25 -7.97 0.85
CA SER A 136 -1.94 -8.60 -0.44
C SER A 136 -3.17 -9.23 -1.09
N SER A 137 -4.24 -9.44 -0.35
CA SER A 137 -5.52 -9.82 -0.94
C SER A 137 -6.36 -8.58 -1.24
N HIS A 138 -7.15 -8.64 -2.31
CA HIS A 138 -7.96 -7.52 -2.76
C HIS A 138 -9.16 -8.02 -3.56
N HIS A 139 -10.33 -7.49 -3.25
CA HIS A 139 -11.55 -7.79 -3.97
C HIS A 139 -12.12 -6.49 -4.52
N ALA A 140 -11.91 -6.24 -5.81
CA ALA A 140 -12.53 -5.10 -6.48
C ALA A 140 -13.92 -5.48 -6.96
N VAL A 141 -14.92 -4.65 -6.67
CA VAL A 141 -16.29 -4.80 -7.14
C VAL A 141 -16.67 -3.66 -8.07
N PHE A 142 -17.45 -3.96 -9.10
CA PHE A 142 -18.03 -2.96 -10.00
C PHE A 142 -19.47 -2.70 -9.61
N VAL A 143 -19.77 -1.44 -9.32
CA VAL A 143 -21.08 -1.01 -8.83
C VAL A 143 -21.66 0.09 -9.70
N SER A 144 -23.00 0.11 -9.84
CA SER A 144 -23.74 1.23 -10.41
C SER A 144 -24.79 1.74 -9.42
N ARG A 145 -25.12 3.05 -9.47
CA ARG A 145 -26.22 3.58 -8.68
C ARG A 145 -27.56 2.98 -9.12
N LYS A 146 -28.45 2.72 -8.19
CA LYS A 146 -29.70 2.01 -8.42
C LYS A 146 -30.61 2.71 -9.42
N ASP A 147 -30.73 4.01 -9.32
CA ASP A 147 -31.58 4.84 -10.17
C ASP A 147 -31.02 5.09 -11.58
N ALA A 148 -29.81 4.62 -11.89
CA ALA A 148 -29.31 4.56 -13.26
C ALA A 148 -29.99 3.47 -14.11
N GLY A 149 -30.74 2.56 -13.49
CA GLY A 149 -31.44 1.49 -14.18
C GLY A 149 -30.55 0.39 -14.75
N LEU A 150 -29.26 0.35 -14.37
CA LEU A 150 -28.24 -0.56 -14.88
C LEU A 150 -28.18 -1.87 -14.05
N SER A 151 -29.30 -2.52 -13.81
CA SER A 151 -29.43 -3.57 -12.79
C SER A 151 -28.89 -4.96 -13.18
N SER A 152 -28.33 -5.13 -14.38
CA SER A 152 -27.72 -6.39 -14.81
C SER A 152 -26.55 -6.16 -15.78
N ILE A 153 -25.76 -7.20 -16.03
CA ILE A 153 -24.65 -7.16 -17.01
C ILE A 153 -25.17 -6.84 -18.42
N GLU A 154 -26.34 -7.37 -18.79
CA GLU A 154 -26.98 -7.12 -20.10
C GLU A 154 -27.33 -5.64 -20.23
N LYS A 155 -27.96 -5.05 -19.21
CA LYS A 155 -28.32 -3.63 -19.21
C LYS A 155 -27.07 -2.74 -19.24
N LEU A 156 -25.99 -3.11 -18.52
CA LEU A 156 -24.71 -2.42 -18.63
C LEU A 156 -24.15 -2.44 -20.06
N ARG A 157 -24.22 -3.60 -20.74
CA ARG A 157 -23.74 -3.77 -22.12
C ARG A 157 -24.60 -3.04 -23.15
N ASP A 158 -25.89 -2.92 -22.90
CA ASP A 158 -26.84 -2.28 -23.82
C ASP A 158 -26.79 -0.76 -23.71
N ALA A 159 -26.48 -0.24 -22.52
CA ALA A 159 -26.32 1.19 -22.30
C ALA A 159 -25.04 1.73 -22.96
N SER A 160 -25.13 2.94 -23.55
CA SER A 160 -23.99 3.68 -24.11
C SER A 160 -23.65 4.87 -23.24
N GLY A 161 -22.38 5.21 -23.17
CA GLY A 161 -21.92 6.43 -22.51
C GLY A 161 -21.98 6.43 -20.99
N ILE A 162 -21.99 5.25 -20.34
CA ILE A 162 -21.96 5.11 -18.87
C ILE A 162 -20.78 5.91 -18.30
N ARG A 163 -21.06 6.82 -17.36
CA ARG A 163 -20.05 7.61 -16.66
C ARG A 163 -19.45 6.80 -15.52
N ILE A 164 -18.17 6.41 -15.67
CA ILE A 164 -17.45 5.60 -14.71
C ILE A 164 -16.46 6.49 -13.95
N GLY A 165 -16.65 6.60 -12.64
CA GLY A 165 -15.81 7.44 -11.77
C GLY A 165 -14.48 6.80 -11.38
N GLY A 166 -13.43 7.63 -11.33
CA GLY A 166 -12.10 7.25 -10.85
C GLY A 166 -11.37 8.44 -10.23
N GLN A 167 -10.31 8.17 -9.46
CA GLN A 167 -9.54 9.27 -8.83
C GLN A 167 -8.73 10.04 -9.88
N SER A 168 -7.67 9.50 -10.37
CA SER A 168 -6.84 10.08 -11.43
C SER A 168 -6.44 9.00 -12.42
N VAL A 169 -6.06 9.42 -13.63
CA VAL A 169 -5.49 8.50 -14.63
C VAL A 169 -4.31 7.75 -14.00
N GLY A 170 -4.27 6.44 -14.21
CA GLY A 170 -3.25 5.56 -13.63
C GLY A 170 -3.48 5.17 -12.17
N PHE A 171 -4.48 5.72 -11.47
CA PHE A 171 -4.82 5.27 -10.12
C PHE A 171 -5.67 3.98 -10.15
N SER A 172 -5.58 3.17 -9.09
CA SER A 172 -6.20 1.83 -9.07
C SER A 172 -7.70 1.82 -9.36
N THR A 173 -8.47 2.75 -8.77
CA THR A 173 -9.93 2.83 -9.03
C THR A 173 -10.26 3.17 -10.47
N TYR A 174 -9.42 3.99 -11.13
CA TYR A 174 -9.55 4.31 -12.54
C TYR A 174 -9.19 3.11 -13.42
N ILE A 175 -8.04 2.47 -13.16
CA ILE A 175 -7.59 1.27 -13.91
C ILE A 175 -8.64 0.16 -13.83
N GLU A 176 -9.14 -0.13 -12.64
CA GLU A 176 -10.14 -1.17 -12.42
C GLU A 176 -11.47 -0.83 -13.12
N GLY A 177 -11.94 0.42 -13.02
CA GLY A 177 -13.13 0.85 -13.73
C GLY A 177 -13.01 0.63 -15.24
N ARG A 178 -11.86 0.95 -15.82
CA ARG A 178 -11.56 0.71 -17.25
C ARG A 178 -11.45 -0.77 -17.59
N LEU A 179 -10.84 -1.55 -16.70
CA LEU A 179 -10.73 -3.00 -16.89
C LEU A 179 -12.09 -3.69 -16.87
N PHE A 180 -12.96 -3.31 -15.92
CA PHE A 180 -14.36 -3.79 -15.90
C PHE A 180 -15.07 -3.41 -17.20
N ALA A 181 -14.97 -2.15 -17.62
CA ALA A 181 -15.60 -1.69 -18.86
C ALA A 181 -15.11 -2.46 -20.10
N TYR A 182 -13.79 -2.67 -20.18
CA TYR A 182 -13.17 -3.43 -21.27
C TYR A 182 -13.62 -4.89 -21.28
N ILE A 183 -13.49 -5.62 -20.18
CA ILE A 183 -13.80 -7.05 -20.10
C ILE A 183 -15.31 -7.30 -20.22
N LEU A 184 -16.15 -6.45 -19.66
CA LEU A 184 -17.61 -6.55 -19.84
C LEU A 184 -18.06 -6.14 -21.24
N GLY A 185 -17.27 -5.37 -21.98
CA GLY A 185 -17.58 -4.89 -23.32
C GLY A 185 -18.64 -3.78 -23.32
N LEU A 186 -18.47 -2.78 -22.43
CA LEU A 186 -19.38 -1.63 -22.34
C LEU A 186 -19.24 -0.72 -23.55
N LYS A 187 -20.35 -0.15 -24.02
CA LYS A 187 -20.41 0.72 -25.19
C LYS A 187 -20.04 2.17 -24.82
N GLU A 188 -18.99 2.70 -25.43
CA GLU A 188 -18.57 4.09 -25.30
C GLU A 188 -18.51 4.64 -23.86
N PRO A 189 -17.89 3.90 -22.89
CA PRO A 189 -17.87 4.32 -21.51
C PRO A 189 -17.09 5.65 -21.37
N LYS A 190 -17.58 6.54 -20.50
CA LYS A 190 -16.95 7.83 -20.19
C LYS A 190 -16.29 7.74 -18.83
N PHE A 191 -14.98 8.02 -18.77
CA PHE A 191 -14.22 7.99 -17.54
C PHE A 191 -14.10 9.38 -16.94
N VAL A 192 -14.69 9.57 -15.75
CA VAL A 192 -14.72 10.86 -15.03
C VAL A 192 -13.71 10.80 -13.90
N THR A 193 -12.74 11.72 -13.91
CA THR A 193 -11.66 11.78 -12.92
C THR A 193 -11.64 13.12 -12.19
N GLY A 194 -10.78 13.22 -11.15
CA GLY A 194 -10.62 14.44 -10.36
C GLY A 194 -11.21 14.35 -8.97
N TYR A 195 -11.73 13.19 -8.59
CA TYR A 195 -12.24 12.92 -7.25
C TYR A 195 -11.14 12.45 -6.30
N GLY A 196 -11.17 12.88 -5.06
CA GLY A 196 -10.48 12.20 -3.97
C GLY A 196 -11.15 10.85 -3.67
N GLY A 197 -10.42 9.95 -3.01
CA GLY A 197 -10.94 8.60 -2.71
C GLY A 197 -12.23 8.59 -1.88
N ALA A 198 -12.41 9.61 -1.01
CA ALA A 198 -13.61 9.78 -0.21
C ALA A 198 -14.78 10.45 -0.95
N GLU A 199 -14.52 11.09 -2.08
CA GLU A 199 -15.52 11.88 -2.83
C GLU A 199 -16.28 11.04 -3.86
N LEU A 200 -15.71 9.92 -4.30
CA LEU A 200 -16.29 9.05 -5.32
C LEU A 200 -17.65 8.46 -4.91
N ASP A 201 -17.82 8.11 -3.63
CA ASP A 201 -19.06 7.52 -3.13
C ASP A 201 -20.19 8.54 -3.12
N PRO A 202 -20.03 9.75 -2.55
CA PRO A 202 -21.01 10.82 -2.69
C PRO A 202 -21.30 11.21 -4.14
N ALA A 203 -20.29 11.25 -5.02
CA ALA A 203 -20.48 11.57 -6.44
C ALA A 203 -21.39 10.53 -7.15
N LEU A 204 -21.21 9.24 -6.81
CA LEU A 204 -22.10 8.18 -7.29
C LEU A 204 -23.54 8.40 -6.81
N MET A 205 -23.74 8.70 -5.52
CA MET A 205 -25.07 8.92 -4.94
C MET A 205 -25.76 10.19 -5.47
N ARG A 206 -24.99 11.24 -5.80
CA ARG A 206 -25.55 12.46 -6.43
C ARG A 206 -25.78 12.33 -7.94
N GLY A 207 -25.40 11.20 -8.55
CA GLY A 207 -25.55 10.98 -9.98
C GLY A 207 -24.58 11.75 -10.86
N GLU A 208 -23.46 12.22 -10.32
CA GLU A 208 -22.36 12.81 -11.10
C GLU A 208 -21.66 11.74 -11.94
N ILE A 209 -21.60 10.51 -11.44
CA ILE A 209 -21.18 9.30 -12.12
C ILE A 209 -22.26 8.24 -12.00
N ASP A 210 -22.28 7.29 -12.93
CA ASP A 210 -23.30 6.22 -12.98
C ASP A 210 -22.78 4.91 -12.37
N ALA A 211 -21.47 4.69 -12.45
CA ALA A 211 -20.80 3.48 -11.98
C ALA A 211 -19.38 3.78 -11.51
N ARG A 212 -18.80 2.86 -10.76
CA ARG A 212 -17.37 2.88 -10.38
C ARG A 212 -16.87 1.48 -10.02
N ALA A 213 -15.56 1.30 -10.08
CA ALA A 213 -14.89 0.24 -9.34
C ALA A 213 -14.57 0.71 -7.92
N THR A 214 -14.74 -0.17 -6.94
CA THR A 214 -14.38 0.06 -5.54
C THR A 214 -13.92 -1.26 -4.92
N SER A 215 -13.29 -1.22 -3.74
CA SER A 215 -12.94 -2.46 -3.05
C SER A 215 -14.04 -2.90 -2.09
N ALA A 216 -14.15 -4.21 -1.86
CA ALA A 216 -15.13 -4.80 -0.95
C ALA A 216 -15.03 -4.23 0.46
N ASP A 217 -13.81 -4.10 0.99
CA ASP A 217 -13.55 -3.48 2.30
C ASP A 217 -13.99 -2.01 2.36
N THR A 218 -13.83 -1.24 1.28
CA THR A 218 -14.34 0.14 1.20
C THR A 218 -15.86 0.17 1.28
N VAL A 219 -16.57 -0.75 0.62
CA VAL A 219 -18.04 -0.84 0.72
C VAL A 219 -18.47 -1.13 2.14
N LEU A 220 -17.87 -2.14 2.76
CA LEU A 220 -18.24 -2.55 4.12
C LEU A 220 -17.91 -1.49 5.17
N GLN A 221 -16.79 -0.79 5.03
CA GLN A 221 -16.32 0.18 5.99
C GLN A 221 -17.00 1.55 5.86
N ARG A 222 -17.26 2.00 4.63
CA ARG A 222 -17.71 3.38 4.38
C ARG A 222 -19.16 3.48 3.93
N ASN A 223 -19.69 2.44 3.31
CA ASN A 223 -21.01 2.46 2.69
C ASN A 223 -21.82 1.19 3.01
N PRO A 224 -21.88 0.72 4.26
CA PRO A 224 -22.65 -0.49 4.60
C PRO A 224 -24.12 -0.40 4.18
N GLU A 225 -24.68 0.82 4.15
CA GLU A 225 -26.05 1.08 3.70
C GLU A 225 -26.28 0.75 2.21
N TRP A 226 -25.24 0.67 1.40
CA TRP A 226 -25.39 0.23 0.01
C TRP A 226 -25.90 -1.21 -0.09
N LEU A 227 -25.46 -2.06 0.84
CA LEU A 227 -25.93 -3.44 0.97
C LEU A 227 -27.30 -3.50 1.68
N GLU A 228 -27.41 -2.84 2.82
CA GLU A 228 -28.60 -2.88 3.67
C GLU A 228 -29.84 -2.31 2.98
N LYS A 229 -29.69 -1.17 2.31
CA LYS A 229 -30.78 -0.43 1.64
C LYS A 229 -30.84 -0.67 0.13
N LYS A 230 -29.94 -1.50 -0.41
CA LYS A 230 -29.83 -1.81 -1.85
C LYS A 230 -29.76 -0.55 -2.73
N LEU A 231 -28.90 0.41 -2.34
CA LEU A 231 -28.76 1.70 -3.03
C LEU A 231 -27.99 1.60 -4.34
N VAL A 232 -27.24 0.53 -4.52
CA VAL A 232 -26.44 0.24 -5.72
C VAL A 232 -26.72 -1.17 -6.21
N ASP A 233 -26.42 -1.42 -7.47
CA ASP A 233 -26.34 -2.76 -8.07
C ASP A 233 -24.86 -3.17 -8.15
N PHE A 234 -24.54 -4.36 -7.63
CA PHE A 234 -23.23 -4.99 -7.75
C PHE A 234 -23.21 -5.94 -8.93
N HIS A 235 -22.21 -5.89 -9.81
CA HIS A 235 -22.25 -6.58 -11.10
C HIS A 235 -21.25 -7.71 -11.23
N ALA A 236 -20.01 -7.47 -10.89
CA ALA A 236 -18.92 -8.43 -10.99
C ALA A 236 -17.80 -8.05 -10.01
N MET A 237 -16.88 -8.98 -9.79
CA MET A 237 -15.73 -8.74 -8.92
C MET A 237 -14.42 -9.22 -9.58
N ILE A 238 -13.30 -8.69 -9.10
CA ILE A 238 -11.96 -9.21 -9.35
C ILE A 238 -11.47 -9.81 -8.04
N GLU A 239 -11.16 -11.09 -8.03
CA GLU A 239 -10.60 -11.81 -6.90
C GLU A 239 -9.06 -11.74 -6.94
N VAL A 240 -8.45 -11.34 -5.83
CA VAL A 240 -7.00 -11.33 -5.64
C VAL A 240 -6.68 -11.87 -4.24
N PRO A 241 -6.10 -13.06 -4.13
CA PRO A 241 -5.77 -14.05 -5.20
C PRO A 241 -7.00 -14.60 -5.92
N LYS A 242 -6.78 -15.11 -7.14
CA LYS A 242 -7.84 -15.76 -7.90
C LYS A 242 -8.37 -17.00 -7.16
N GLY A 243 -9.69 -17.12 -7.07
CA GLY A 243 -10.38 -18.22 -6.40
C GLY A 243 -10.65 -17.97 -4.91
N GLU A 244 -10.08 -16.92 -4.33
CA GLU A 244 -10.40 -16.50 -2.96
C GLU A 244 -11.63 -15.58 -2.99
N LYS A 245 -12.76 -16.14 -2.58
CA LYS A 245 -14.04 -15.42 -2.60
C LYS A 245 -14.23 -14.59 -1.35
N HIS A 246 -14.67 -13.35 -1.55
CA HIS A 246 -15.05 -12.47 -0.45
C HIS A 246 -16.41 -12.87 0.14
N SER A 247 -16.52 -13.03 1.48
CA SER A 247 -17.71 -13.58 2.16
C SER A 247 -19.03 -12.87 1.78
N HIS A 248 -19.03 -11.54 1.68
CA HIS A 248 -20.23 -10.76 1.35
C HIS A 248 -20.53 -10.71 -0.15
N PHE A 249 -19.56 -10.97 -1.02
CA PHE A 249 -19.68 -10.81 -2.47
C PHE A 249 -19.46 -12.12 -3.24
N ALA A 250 -19.41 -13.26 -2.55
CA ALA A 250 -19.20 -14.59 -3.16
C ALA A 250 -20.24 -14.96 -4.25
N HIS A 251 -21.39 -14.31 -4.23
CA HIS A 251 -22.45 -14.50 -5.23
C HIS A 251 -22.19 -13.76 -6.55
N LEU A 252 -21.27 -12.80 -6.57
CA LEU A 252 -20.94 -12.07 -7.79
C LEU A 252 -20.08 -12.92 -8.72
N PRO A 253 -20.29 -12.81 -10.04
CA PRO A 253 -19.39 -13.45 -11.01
C PRO A 253 -18.00 -12.81 -10.94
N GLU A 254 -16.97 -13.64 -11.05
CA GLU A 254 -15.61 -13.18 -11.23
C GLU A 254 -15.44 -12.60 -12.63
N LEU A 255 -14.79 -11.41 -12.74
CA LEU A 255 -14.69 -10.67 -14.00
C LEU A 255 -14.04 -11.47 -15.13
N GLU A 256 -13.06 -12.32 -14.81
CA GLU A 256 -12.39 -13.16 -15.82
C GLU A 256 -13.36 -14.17 -16.49
N SER A 257 -14.51 -14.49 -15.87
CA SER A 257 -15.53 -15.34 -16.51
C SER A 257 -16.11 -14.72 -17.78
N PHE A 258 -15.98 -13.40 -17.95
CA PHE A 258 -16.37 -12.67 -19.17
C PHE A 258 -15.25 -12.51 -20.19
N ALA A 259 -14.04 -13.03 -19.91
CA ALA A 259 -12.90 -13.02 -20.82
C ALA A 259 -13.20 -13.85 -22.07
N LYS A 260 -13.02 -13.26 -23.24
CA LYS A 260 -13.29 -13.92 -24.53
C LYS A 260 -12.07 -14.58 -25.13
N THR A 261 -10.88 -14.03 -24.82
CA THR A 261 -9.61 -14.45 -25.42
C THR A 261 -8.59 -14.85 -24.35
N GLU A 262 -7.55 -15.57 -24.77
CA GLU A 262 -6.41 -15.86 -23.89
C GLU A 262 -5.68 -14.58 -23.47
N LYS A 263 -5.65 -13.59 -24.35
CA LYS A 263 -5.10 -12.26 -24.05
C LYS A 263 -5.86 -11.55 -22.91
N ASP A 264 -7.20 -11.66 -22.87
CA ASP A 264 -8.00 -11.15 -21.76
C ASP A 264 -7.65 -11.85 -20.44
N ARG A 265 -7.42 -13.17 -20.44
CA ARG A 265 -7.03 -13.93 -19.24
C ARG A 265 -5.65 -13.53 -18.75
N LYS A 266 -4.69 -13.39 -19.67
CA LYS A 266 -3.34 -12.89 -19.35
C LYS A 266 -3.39 -11.45 -18.81
N LEU A 267 -4.27 -10.61 -19.34
CA LEU A 267 -4.52 -9.26 -18.83
C LEU A 267 -5.01 -9.28 -17.38
N MET A 268 -5.96 -10.17 -17.05
CA MET A 268 -6.42 -10.35 -15.68
C MET A 268 -5.33 -10.88 -14.75
N THR A 269 -4.49 -11.79 -15.24
CA THR A 269 -3.31 -12.28 -14.50
C THR A 269 -2.34 -11.14 -14.17
N LEU A 270 -2.04 -10.29 -15.15
CA LEU A 270 -1.17 -9.12 -14.94
C LEU A 270 -1.80 -8.13 -13.94
N GLN A 271 -3.10 -7.86 -14.03
CA GLN A 271 -3.80 -7.02 -13.06
C GLN A 271 -3.69 -7.57 -11.63
N ARG A 272 -3.89 -8.88 -11.46
CA ARG A 272 -3.74 -9.53 -10.14
C ARG A 272 -2.32 -9.43 -9.62
N ALA A 273 -1.32 -9.65 -10.46
CA ALA A 273 0.08 -9.51 -10.07
C ALA A 273 0.40 -8.10 -9.57
N PHE A 274 -0.07 -7.06 -10.27
CA PHE A 274 0.04 -5.68 -9.80
C PHE A 274 -0.70 -5.46 -8.48
N ARG A 275 -1.87 -6.06 -8.29
CA ARG A 275 -2.65 -5.89 -7.06
C ARG A 275 -2.03 -6.58 -5.85
N VAL A 276 -1.43 -7.76 -6.03
CA VAL A 276 -0.66 -8.44 -4.96
C VAL A 276 0.54 -7.57 -4.56
N ALA A 277 1.25 -6.99 -5.52
CA ALA A 277 2.31 -6.01 -5.25
C ALA A 277 1.78 -4.75 -4.51
N GLY A 278 0.50 -4.47 -4.63
CA GLY A 278 -0.34 -3.63 -3.76
C GLY A 278 0.12 -2.19 -3.59
N GLN A 279 0.14 -1.75 -2.34
CA GLN A 279 0.49 -0.39 -1.92
C GLN A 279 1.77 -0.44 -1.09
N PRO A 280 2.96 -0.46 -1.73
CA PRO A 280 4.22 -0.62 -1.05
C PRO A 280 4.51 0.52 -0.09
N PHE A 281 5.09 0.18 1.06
CA PHE A 281 5.91 1.10 1.82
C PHE A 281 7.35 0.94 1.36
N VAL A 282 8.03 2.07 1.13
CA VAL A 282 9.39 2.07 0.59
C VAL A 282 10.26 3.12 1.27
N LEU A 283 11.57 2.84 1.34
CA LEU A 283 12.60 3.84 1.58
C LEU A 283 13.32 4.18 0.26
N PRO A 284 13.82 5.42 0.10
CA PRO A 284 14.56 5.82 -1.08
C PRO A 284 15.89 5.05 -1.20
N PRO A 285 16.41 4.89 -2.44
CA PRO A 285 17.73 4.28 -2.64
C PRO A 285 18.82 5.09 -1.94
N GLY A 286 19.85 4.39 -1.45
CA GLY A 286 20.95 5.01 -0.71
C GLY A 286 20.71 5.17 0.79
N THR A 287 19.54 4.79 1.31
CA THR A 287 19.30 4.72 2.75
C THR A 287 20.30 3.78 3.42
N PRO A 288 20.99 4.17 4.52
CA PRO A 288 21.95 3.34 5.21
C PRO A 288 21.34 1.99 5.65
N LYS A 289 22.10 0.91 5.48
CA LYS A 289 21.61 -0.46 5.73
C LYS A 289 21.06 -0.66 7.13
N ASP A 290 21.75 -0.13 8.15
CA ASP A 290 21.31 -0.19 9.54
C ASP A 290 19.92 0.42 9.75
N ARG A 291 19.62 1.51 9.07
CA ARG A 291 18.31 2.18 9.12
C ARG A 291 17.24 1.39 8.35
N VAL A 292 17.60 0.85 7.19
CA VAL A 292 16.72 -0.05 6.44
C VAL A 292 16.31 -1.24 7.30
N GLU A 293 17.29 -1.91 7.94
CA GLU A 293 17.04 -3.07 8.80
C GLU A 293 16.15 -2.72 10.01
N ILE A 294 16.41 -1.59 10.68
CA ILE A 294 15.59 -1.12 11.81
C ILE A 294 14.14 -0.91 11.37
N ILE A 295 13.92 -0.20 10.26
CA ILE A 295 12.57 0.09 9.79
C ILE A 295 11.88 -1.19 9.28
N GLN A 296 12.55 -2.04 8.51
CA GLN A 296 11.99 -3.32 8.08
C GLN A 296 11.58 -4.20 9.26
N GLU A 297 12.40 -4.25 10.32
CA GLU A 297 12.08 -5.03 11.51
C GLU A 297 10.85 -4.44 12.25
N ALA A 298 10.72 -3.12 12.32
CA ALA A 298 9.53 -2.48 12.89
C ALA A 298 8.27 -2.82 12.10
N PHE A 299 8.34 -2.84 10.75
CA PHE A 299 7.24 -3.27 9.89
C PHE A 299 6.91 -4.75 10.10
N ARG A 300 7.90 -5.66 10.17
CA ARG A 300 7.66 -7.09 10.46
C ARG A 300 6.96 -7.29 11.80
N LYS A 301 7.41 -6.58 12.83
CA LYS A 301 6.76 -6.64 14.16
C LYS A 301 5.34 -6.10 14.13
N THR A 302 5.11 -4.99 13.44
CA THR A 302 3.77 -4.43 13.24
C THR A 302 2.85 -5.45 12.56
N TYR A 303 3.29 -6.06 11.47
CA TYR A 303 2.47 -7.03 10.73
C TYR A 303 2.16 -8.32 11.52
N LYS A 304 2.97 -8.65 12.51
CA LYS A 304 2.77 -9.81 13.38
C LYS A 304 2.02 -9.50 14.69
N ASP A 305 1.78 -8.22 14.98
CA ASP A 305 1.13 -7.81 16.23
C ASP A 305 -0.39 -8.07 16.17
N PRO A 306 -0.96 -8.92 17.05
CA PRO A 306 -2.40 -9.20 17.08
C PRO A 306 -3.25 -7.95 17.35
N GLU A 307 -2.75 -6.99 18.12
CA GLU A 307 -3.47 -5.74 18.37
C GLU A 307 -3.51 -4.86 17.10
N PHE A 308 -2.45 -4.88 16.28
CA PHE A 308 -2.49 -4.25 14.96
C PHE A 308 -3.60 -4.87 14.10
N HIS A 309 -3.74 -6.19 14.07
CA HIS A 309 -4.79 -6.85 13.30
C HIS A 309 -6.19 -6.38 13.73
N LYS A 310 -6.43 -6.26 15.04
CA LYS A 310 -7.70 -5.75 15.57
C LYS A 310 -7.96 -4.30 15.18
N GLU A 311 -6.95 -3.43 15.35
CA GLU A 311 -7.07 -2.02 14.98
C GLU A 311 -7.24 -1.84 13.47
N TYR A 312 -6.47 -2.58 12.67
CA TYR A 312 -6.60 -2.56 11.22
C TYR A 312 -8.03 -2.90 10.77
N LYS A 313 -8.62 -3.96 11.33
CA LYS A 313 -10.00 -4.37 11.04
C LYS A 313 -11.03 -3.31 11.43
N LYS A 314 -10.83 -2.58 12.52
CA LYS A 314 -11.71 -1.44 12.89
C LYS A 314 -11.66 -0.31 11.84
N PHE A 315 -10.47 -0.03 11.29
CA PHE A 315 -10.28 1.01 10.29
C PHE A 315 -10.74 0.62 8.88
N THR A 316 -10.67 -0.66 8.53
CA THR A 316 -10.86 -1.13 7.15
C THR A 316 -12.04 -2.08 6.96
N ALA A 317 -12.65 -2.56 8.04
CA ALA A 317 -13.67 -3.62 8.06
C ALA A 317 -13.18 -4.98 7.53
N ASP A 318 -11.87 -5.15 7.30
CA ASP A 318 -11.28 -6.38 6.78
C ASP A 318 -10.02 -6.75 7.58
N ASP A 319 -9.64 -8.03 7.55
CA ASP A 319 -8.43 -8.50 8.20
C ASP A 319 -7.20 -8.12 7.37
N PRO A 320 -6.06 -7.77 8.00
CA PRO A 320 -4.84 -7.53 7.25
C PRO A 320 -4.32 -8.85 6.64
N THR A 321 -3.80 -8.75 5.43
CA THR A 321 -3.11 -9.84 4.71
C THR A 321 -1.68 -9.39 4.38
N PRO A 322 -0.77 -9.30 5.37
CA PRO A 322 0.49 -8.63 5.21
C PRO A 322 1.42 -9.30 4.20
N LEU A 323 2.06 -8.49 3.38
CA LEU A 323 3.17 -8.90 2.55
C LEU A 323 4.47 -8.41 3.20
N MET A 324 5.30 -9.34 3.66
CA MET A 324 6.57 -9.03 4.33
C MET A 324 7.58 -8.38 3.37
N PRO A 325 8.56 -7.60 3.85
CA PRO A 325 9.50 -6.87 2.99
C PRO A 325 10.13 -7.72 1.90
N GLU A 326 10.66 -8.88 2.25
CA GLU A 326 11.37 -9.80 1.32
C GLU A 326 10.42 -10.40 0.29
N THR A 327 9.24 -10.79 0.73
CA THR A 327 8.20 -11.35 -0.14
C THR A 327 7.69 -10.28 -1.10
N HIS A 328 7.57 -9.03 -0.63
CA HIS A 328 7.11 -7.92 -1.46
C HIS A 328 8.08 -7.61 -2.61
N GLU A 329 9.37 -7.53 -2.31
CA GLU A 329 10.41 -7.32 -3.32
C GLU A 329 10.38 -8.44 -4.37
N LYS A 330 10.29 -9.70 -3.93
CA LYS A 330 10.16 -10.87 -4.81
C LYS A 330 8.92 -10.77 -5.69
N THR A 331 7.76 -10.46 -5.11
CA THR A 331 6.49 -10.32 -5.84
C THR A 331 6.59 -9.31 -6.97
N ILE A 332 7.25 -8.16 -6.74
CA ILE A 332 7.43 -7.13 -7.78
C ILE A 332 8.32 -7.62 -8.92
N ARG A 333 9.40 -8.33 -8.60
CA ARG A 333 10.32 -8.90 -9.62
C ARG A 333 9.67 -9.97 -10.48
N GLU A 334 8.71 -10.71 -9.93
CA GLU A 334 7.99 -11.82 -10.58
C GLU A 334 6.75 -11.37 -11.40
N ILE A 335 6.44 -10.07 -11.44
CA ILE A 335 5.33 -9.57 -12.25
C ILE A 335 5.54 -9.95 -13.72
N PRO A 336 4.54 -10.59 -14.38
CA PRO A 336 4.63 -10.97 -15.79
C PRO A 336 4.92 -9.78 -16.71
N ARG A 337 5.81 -9.97 -17.68
CA ARG A 337 6.24 -8.92 -18.63
C ARG A 337 6.01 -9.35 -20.08
N ASP A 338 4.86 -9.97 -20.38
CA ASP A 338 4.44 -10.27 -21.75
C ASP A 338 4.25 -8.95 -22.51
N PRO A 339 5.01 -8.67 -23.60
CA PRO A 339 4.97 -7.38 -24.28
C PRO A 339 3.59 -7.03 -24.84
N GLU A 340 2.87 -8.01 -25.40
CA GLU A 340 1.56 -7.78 -26.01
C GLU A 340 0.49 -7.46 -24.95
N VAL A 341 0.53 -8.15 -23.80
CA VAL A 341 -0.36 -7.90 -22.67
C VAL A 341 -0.01 -6.59 -21.98
N SER A 342 1.29 -6.27 -21.87
CA SER A 342 1.77 -5.01 -21.31
C SER A 342 1.29 -3.81 -22.12
N GLU A 343 1.37 -3.88 -23.46
CA GLU A 343 0.85 -2.80 -24.34
C GLU A 343 -0.67 -2.66 -24.25
N LEU A 344 -1.41 -3.77 -24.15
CA LEU A 344 -2.86 -3.72 -23.91
C LEU A 344 -3.16 -3.07 -22.55
N PHE A 345 -2.47 -3.50 -21.50
CA PHE A 345 -2.64 -2.94 -20.16
C PHE A 345 -2.34 -1.44 -20.12
N LYS A 346 -1.28 -1.01 -20.80
CA LYS A 346 -0.91 0.41 -20.93
C LYS A 346 -2.03 1.24 -21.58
N LYS A 347 -2.66 0.73 -22.65
CA LYS A 347 -3.83 1.37 -23.27
C LYS A 347 -5.01 1.45 -22.31
N ILE A 348 -5.24 0.39 -21.50
CA ILE A 348 -6.33 0.38 -20.53
C ILE A 348 -6.07 1.37 -19.38
N MET A 349 -4.83 1.51 -18.88
CA MET A 349 -4.54 2.45 -17.79
C MET A 349 -4.42 3.90 -18.26
N GLY A 350 -4.27 4.16 -19.55
CA GLY A 350 -4.12 5.48 -20.14
C GLY A 350 -5.41 6.30 -20.18
N ALA A 351 -5.32 7.54 -20.70
CA ALA A 351 -6.46 8.46 -20.81
C ALA A 351 -7.26 8.30 -22.13
N ASP A 352 -6.66 7.67 -23.13
CA ASP A 352 -7.29 7.49 -24.44
C ASP A 352 -8.52 6.58 -24.37
N PRO A 353 -9.43 6.58 -25.36
CA PRO A 353 -10.52 5.63 -25.46
C PRO A 353 -10.04 4.19 -25.28
N LEU A 354 -10.88 3.32 -24.72
CA LEU A 354 -10.55 1.91 -24.60
C LEU A 354 -10.24 1.33 -25.98
N PRO A 355 -9.22 0.43 -26.07
CA PRO A 355 -8.93 -0.24 -27.32
C PRO A 355 -10.13 -1.13 -27.74
N PRO A 356 -10.31 -1.38 -29.05
CA PRO A 356 -11.32 -2.34 -29.51
C PRO A 356 -11.01 -3.74 -28.93
N ARG A 357 -12.09 -4.49 -28.69
CA ARG A 357 -12.05 -5.85 -28.12
C ARG A 357 -12.30 -6.92 -29.19
#